data_ff496073372661fce7dcf33893102d35
#
_entry.id   ff496073372661fce7dcf33893102d35
#
_cell.length_a   1.000
_cell.length_b   1.000
_cell.length_c   1.000
_cell.angle_alpha   90.00
_cell.angle_beta   90.00
_cell.angle_gamma   90.00
#
_symmetry.space_group_name_H-M   'P 1'
#
loop_
_entity.id
_entity.type
_entity.pdbx_description
1 polymer ?
#
loop_
_entity_poly.entity_id
_entity_poly.type
_entity_poly.pdbx_seq_one_letter_code
_entity_poly.pdbx_strand_id
1 'polypeptide(L)'
;MKICRFPLIKSSFFSAPNYPTFLIRPNTTLSANDQSSLSNPNSTTLSIAIQHFINSDTPFHGQKIHAHIIKSGFSPNTNISIKLLILYLKTGCLKYASQMFDELPLHTLSAYNYLIGGYLKHGKVQESLSLVRRMVYSGEKPDGFTFSMILKASASASACGSSRVMLPRFLGKMAHAQMVKLDVEPDEVLYTALLHSYVKIGKFQYARTVFDMMSENNVVCSTALITGYMNNGSVEEAENVFNETIEKDVVVFNAMIEGYSKSVESAKKGIEIFVDMQRLSFRPNISTFASVIGVCSVLSAVEIGQQVQGQIMKTEFFVDIKIASALVDMHAKCGRIEDARRVFDYMPEKNVFTWTSMIDGYGKNGNSNEALELFYVMQECCVEPNDVTFLSALSACGHAGLLAKGREIFESMERDYSIKPKMEHYACMVDLLGRAGRLDLAWELVMGMTQKPSSDVWAALLSSCRLYGDVQMASLAANELCKLNAESRPGAFVALSNTLAAAGKWDGVSELREMMKVRGMSKDTACSWVGNDVVYNVSSS
;
A
#
# COMPACT_ATOMS: atom_id res chain seq x y z
N MET A 1 -21.70 -35.58 11.54
CA MET A 1 -22.72 -35.58 10.48
C MET A 1 -23.93 -34.81 10.97
N LYS A 2 -23.99 -33.51 10.75
CA LYS A 2 -25.22 -32.71 10.85
C LYS A 2 -25.17 -31.73 9.71
N ILE A 3 -25.96 -32.00 8.72
CA ILE A 3 -26.19 -31.21 7.52
C ILE A 3 -27.02 -30.00 7.96
N CYS A 4 -26.44 -28.82 8.05
CA CYS A 4 -27.19 -27.59 8.13
C CYS A 4 -27.73 -27.24 6.73
N ARG A 5 -29.01 -27.47 6.53
CA ARG A 5 -29.79 -26.98 5.39
C ARG A 5 -29.85 -25.46 5.45
N PHE A 6 -29.32 -24.82 4.40
CA PHE A 6 -29.61 -23.43 4.13
C PHE A 6 -31.09 -23.26 3.76
N PRO A 7 -31.81 -22.31 4.35
CA PRO A 7 -33.09 -21.90 3.80
C PRO A 7 -32.84 -20.99 2.60
N LEU A 8 -33.39 -21.38 1.48
CA LEU A 8 -33.59 -20.52 0.31
C LEU A 8 -34.37 -19.26 0.72
N ILE A 9 -33.70 -18.15 0.94
CA ILE A 9 -34.32 -16.85 1.07
C ILE A 9 -34.51 -16.30 -0.33
N LYS A 10 -35.80 -16.19 -0.69
CA LYS A 10 -36.30 -15.55 -1.89
C LYS A 10 -35.68 -14.16 -2.05
N SER A 11 -35.23 -13.88 -3.25
CA SER A 11 -34.94 -12.54 -3.77
C SER A 11 -36.09 -11.56 -3.48
N SER A 12 -35.90 -10.69 -2.49
CA SER A 12 -36.68 -9.47 -2.36
C SER A 12 -35.94 -8.48 -1.48
N PHE A 13 -35.74 -7.28 -2.05
CA PHE A 13 -35.38 -6.04 -1.39
C PHE A 13 -33.92 -5.83 -0.95
N PHE A 14 -33.05 -5.48 -1.92
CA PHE A 14 -32.12 -4.42 -1.68
C PHE A 14 -32.78 -3.10 -2.09
N SER A 15 -33.36 -2.40 -1.14
CA SER A 15 -33.70 -0.99 -1.27
C SER A 15 -32.40 -0.21 -1.21
N ALA A 16 -31.99 0.32 -2.36
CA ALA A 16 -30.99 1.37 -2.43
C ALA A 16 -31.44 2.60 -1.60
N PRO A 17 -30.50 3.35 -0.97
CA PRO A 17 -30.85 4.58 -0.27
C PRO A 17 -31.49 5.56 -1.24
N ASN A 18 -32.58 6.19 -0.79
CA ASN A 18 -33.34 7.20 -1.49
C ASN A 18 -32.46 8.39 -1.91
N TYR A 19 -31.94 8.35 -3.13
CA TYR A 19 -31.67 9.56 -3.87
C TYR A 19 -33.01 10.06 -4.44
N PRO A 20 -33.29 11.37 -4.40
CA PRO A 20 -34.52 11.90 -4.96
C PRO A 20 -34.58 11.48 -6.44
N THR A 21 -35.56 10.65 -6.76
CA THR A 21 -35.93 10.34 -8.12
C THR A 21 -36.39 11.64 -8.78
N PHE A 22 -35.43 12.37 -9.35
CA PHE A 22 -35.81 13.18 -10.51
C PHE A 22 -36.28 12.20 -11.57
N LEU A 23 -37.56 12.20 -11.82
CA LEU A 23 -38.18 11.62 -12.98
C LEU A 23 -37.50 12.24 -14.23
N ILE A 24 -36.36 11.70 -14.61
CA ILE A 24 -35.85 11.83 -15.96
C ILE A 24 -36.76 10.91 -16.78
N ARG A 25 -37.75 11.56 -17.39
CA ARG A 25 -38.52 10.94 -18.46
C ARG A 25 -37.52 10.25 -19.40
N PRO A 26 -37.79 9.04 -19.90
CA PRO A 26 -36.98 8.42 -20.93
C PRO A 26 -37.31 9.10 -22.28
N ASN A 27 -36.89 10.34 -22.46
CA ASN A 27 -37.05 11.12 -23.68
C ASN A 27 -35.72 11.78 -24.03
N THR A 28 -34.70 10.97 -24.30
CA THR A 28 -33.71 11.25 -25.32
C THR A 28 -33.64 10.06 -26.27
N THR A 29 -34.78 9.63 -26.76
CA THR A 29 -34.84 9.18 -28.13
C THR A 29 -34.42 10.38 -28.97
N LEU A 30 -33.34 10.23 -29.77
CA LEU A 30 -33.06 11.10 -30.89
C LEU A 30 -34.42 11.52 -31.47
N SER A 31 -34.68 12.81 -31.60
CA SER A 31 -35.95 13.29 -32.15
C SER A 31 -36.19 12.61 -33.50
N ALA A 32 -37.43 12.49 -33.91
CA ALA A 32 -37.75 11.89 -35.21
C ALA A 32 -37.02 12.60 -36.37
N ASN A 33 -36.66 13.88 -36.20
CA ASN A 33 -35.79 14.63 -37.12
C ASN A 33 -34.34 14.14 -37.11
N ASP A 34 -33.80 13.69 -35.96
CA ASP A 34 -32.42 13.13 -35.87
C ASP A 34 -32.37 11.71 -36.47
N GLN A 35 -33.47 10.95 -36.44
CA GLN A 35 -33.54 9.64 -37.10
C GLN A 35 -33.66 9.76 -38.61
N SER A 36 -34.32 10.80 -39.14
CA SER A 36 -34.40 11.06 -40.57
C SER A 36 -33.09 11.59 -41.17
N SER A 37 -32.22 12.24 -40.37
CA SER A 37 -30.91 12.68 -40.80
C SER A 37 -29.86 11.55 -40.88
N LEU A 38 -30.14 10.39 -40.28
CA LEU A 38 -29.30 9.18 -40.35
C LEU A 38 -29.54 8.34 -41.63
N SER A 39 -30.58 8.63 -42.41
CA SER A 39 -30.84 7.92 -43.65
C SER A 39 -29.86 8.23 -44.79
N ASN A 40 -29.11 9.37 -44.70
CA ASN A 40 -27.94 9.69 -45.53
C ASN A 40 -26.87 10.30 -44.63
N PRO A 41 -26.00 9.49 -43.99
CA PRO A 41 -25.12 9.96 -42.96
C PRO A 41 -24.03 10.90 -43.54
N ASN A 42 -24.12 12.19 -43.21
CA ASN A 42 -23.05 13.13 -43.47
C ASN A 42 -21.95 12.89 -42.42
N SER A 43 -20.68 12.96 -42.84
CA SER A 43 -19.50 12.78 -42.00
C SER A 43 -19.52 13.64 -40.71
N THR A 44 -20.06 14.87 -40.80
CA THR A 44 -20.18 15.79 -39.67
C THR A 44 -21.21 15.35 -38.63
N THR A 45 -22.39 14.90 -39.05
CA THR A 45 -23.45 14.42 -38.14
C THR A 45 -23.02 13.16 -37.38
N LEU A 46 -22.40 12.21 -38.06
CA LEU A 46 -21.83 11.01 -37.43
C LEU A 46 -20.73 11.35 -36.43
N SER A 47 -19.82 12.27 -36.77
CA SER A 47 -18.74 12.72 -35.89
C SER A 47 -19.30 13.37 -34.60
N ILE A 48 -20.35 14.19 -34.70
CA ILE A 48 -21.00 14.83 -33.56
C ILE A 48 -21.72 13.78 -32.68
N ALA A 49 -22.45 12.86 -33.31
CA ALA A 49 -23.17 11.81 -32.60
C ALA A 49 -22.23 10.88 -31.82
N ILE A 50 -21.08 10.45 -32.39
CA ILE A 50 -20.09 9.64 -31.71
C ILE A 50 -19.46 10.45 -30.56
N GLN A 51 -19.16 11.74 -30.78
CA GLN A 51 -18.60 12.61 -29.74
C GLN A 51 -19.56 12.78 -28.57
N HIS A 52 -20.86 12.89 -28.81
CA HIS A 52 -21.89 12.95 -27.77
C HIS A 52 -21.84 11.69 -26.90
N PHE A 53 -21.77 10.48 -27.48
CA PHE A 53 -21.68 9.24 -26.71
C PHE A 53 -20.32 9.05 -26.00
N ILE A 54 -19.22 9.54 -26.57
CA ILE A 54 -17.94 9.60 -25.90
C ILE A 54 -18.03 10.44 -24.62
N ASN A 55 -18.79 11.54 -24.63
CA ASN A 55 -18.91 12.45 -23.48
C ASN A 55 -20.05 12.05 -22.51
N SER A 56 -20.91 11.10 -22.90
CA SER A 56 -22.03 10.64 -22.07
C SER A 56 -21.61 9.56 -21.07
N ASP A 57 -22.45 9.33 -20.05
CA ASP A 57 -22.30 8.23 -19.09
C ASP A 57 -22.69 6.86 -19.68
N THR A 58 -23.21 6.84 -20.91
CA THR A 58 -23.67 5.62 -21.60
C THR A 58 -22.95 5.36 -22.92
N PRO A 59 -21.61 5.23 -22.92
CA PRO A 59 -20.81 5.09 -24.15
C PRO A 59 -21.15 3.82 -24.95
N PHE A 60 -21.72 2.78 -24.32
CA PHE A 60 -22.17 1.55 -24.99
C PHE A 60 -23.19 1.78 -26.10
N HIS A 61 -24.06 2.80 -25.99
CA HIS A 61 -25.01 3.13 -27.04
C HIS A 61 -24.32 3.63 -28.31
N GLY A 62 -23.10 4.17 -28.22
CA GLY A 62 -22.32 4.58 -29.38
C GLY A 62 -21.94 3.43 -30.31
N GLN A 63 -21.89 2.19 -29.83
CA GLN A 63 -21.65 1.00 -30.66
C GLN A 63 -22.77 0.79 -31.69
N LYS A 64 -23.98 1.26 -31.41
CA LYS A 64 -25.12 1.21 -32.38
C LYS A 64 -24.84 2.09 -33.59
N ILE A 65 -24.13 3.22 -33.39
CA ILE A 65 -23.74 4.11 -34.51
C ILE A 65 -22.72 3.40 -35.39
N HIS A 66 -21.73 2.70 -34.79
CA HIS A 66 -20.76 1.94 -35.58
C HIS A 66 -21.48 0.83 -36.40
N ALA A 67 -22.41 0.09 -35.80
CA ALA A 67 -23.23 -0.89 -36.53
C ALA A 67 -24.03 -0.26 -37.66
N HIS A 68 -24.53 0.98 -37.49
CA HIS A 68 -25.22 1.71 -38.54
C HIS A 68 -24.27 2.14 -39.68
N ILE A 69 -23.05 2.63 -39.34
CA ILE A 69 -22.01 2.95 -40.31
C ILE A 69 -21.69 1.74 -41.20
N ILE A 70 -21.51 0.56 -40.59
CA ILE A 70 -21.23 -0.68 -41.32
C ILE A 70 -22.40 -1.06 -42.24
N LYS A 71 -23.64 -1.00 -41.72
CA LYS A 71 -24.86 -1.35 -42.51
C LYS A 71 -25.11 -0.39 -43.65
N SER A 72 -24.80 0.89 -43.53
CA SER A 72 -24.98 1.91 -44.55
C SER A 72 -23.88 1.86 -45.65
N GLY A 73 -22.81 1.06 -45.46
CA GLY A 73 -21.68 1.03 -46.37
C GLY A 73 -20.85 2.33 -46.38
N PHE A 74 -21.03 3.18 -45.37
CA PHE A 74 -20.30 4.44 -45.27
C PHE A 74 -18.83 4.17 -44.88
N SER A 75 -17.91 4.69 -45.69
CA SER A 75 -16.44 4.63 -45.39
C SER A 75 -16.09 5.75 -44.42
N PRO A 76 -15.77 5.44 -43.14
CA PRO A 76 -15.43 6.46 -42.18
C PRO A 76 -14.08 7.12 -42.50
N ASN A 77 -14.04 8.44 -42.40
CA ASN A 77 -12.76 9.17 -42.51
C ASN A 77 -11.93 8.98 -41.22
N THR A 78 -10.64 9.37 -41.26
CA THR A 78 -9.70 9.20 -40.14
C THR A 78 -10.24 9.77 -38.82
N ASN A 79 -10.95 10.91 -38.85
CA ASN A 79 -11.52 11.53 -37.66
C ASN A 79 -12.62 10.65 -37.01
N ILE A 80 -13.54 10.11 -37.81
CA ILE A 80 -14.60 9.22 -37.33
C ILE A 80 -13.98 7.92 -36.78
N SER A 81 -13.00 7.35 -37.47
CA SER A 81 -12.30 6.13 -37.04
C SER A 81 -11.55 6.34 -35.72
N ILE A 82 -10.90 7.47 -35.51
CA ILE A 82 -10.27 7.82 -34.22
C ILE A 82 -11.33 7.99 -33.12
N LYS A 83 -12.46 8.60 -33.40
CA LYS A 83 -13.56 8.71 -32.41
C LYS A 83 -14.17 7.37 -32.05
N LEU A 84 -14.31 6.46 -33.02
CA LEU A 84 -14.74 5.07 -32.75
C LEU A 84 -13.70 4.33 -31.89
N LEU A 85 -12.41 4.51 -32.18
CA LEU A 85 -11.33 4.00 -31.34
C LEU A 85 -11.46 4.47 -29.88
N ILE A 86 -11.65 5.77 -29.66
CA ILE A 86 -11.84 6.36 -28.32
C ILE A 86 -13.10 5.79 -27.64
N LEU A 87 -14.19 5.63 -28.39
CA LEU A 87 -15.44 5.05 -27.88
C LEU A 87 -15.21 3.62 -27.37
N TYR A 88 -14.54 2.77 -28.16
CA TYR A 88 -14.24 1.40 -27.75
C TYR A 88 -13.28 1.32 -26.57
N LEU A 89 -12.32 2.25 -26.47
CA LEU A 89 -11.45 2.35 -25.28
C LEU A 89 -12.23 2.75 -24.02
N LYS A 90 -13.19 3.68 -24.14
CA LYS A 90 -14.08 4.05 -23.02
C LYS A 90 -14.97 2.92 -22.55
N THR A 91 -15.45 2.08 -23.46
CA THR A 91 -16.30 0.92 -23.14
C THR A 91 -15.49 -0.29 -22.65
N GLY A 92 -14.16 -0.21 -22.58
CA GLY A 92 -13.29 -1.32 -22.19
C GLY A 92 -13.13 -2.43 -23.23
N CYS A 93 -13.68 -2.23 -24.44
CA CYS A 93 -13.65 -3.21 -25.52
C CYS A 93 -12.32 -3.15 -26.30
N LEU A 94 -11.21 -3.47 -25.63
CA LEU A 94 -9.83 -3.32 -26.17
C LEU A 94 -9.61 -4.05 -27.51
N LYS A 95 -10.24 -5.22 -27.69
CA LYS A 95 -10.11 -5.99 -28.92
C LYS A 95 -10.66 -5.22 -30.13
N TYR A 96 -11.83 -4.61 -30.00
CA TYR A 96 -12.42 -3.81 -31.05
C TYR A 96 -11.66 -2.49 -31.25
N ALA A 97 -11.12 -1.90 -30.18
CA ALA A 97 -10.27 -0.73 -30.27
C ALA A 97 -9.00 -1.03 -31.09
N SER A 98 -8.33 -2.17 -30.85
CA SER A 98 -7.17 -2.59 -31.64
C SER A 98 -7.52 -2.84 -33.10
N GLN A 99 -8.64 -3.49 -33.37
CA GLN A 99 -9.11 -3.72 -34.74
C GLN A 99 -9.37 -2.39 -35.47
N MET A 100 -10.08 -1.44 -34.82
CA MET A 100 -10.31 -0.11 -35.38
C MET A 100 -9.01 0.65 -35.65
N PHE A 101 -8.00 0.47 -34.80
CA PHE A 101 -6.69 1.05 -35.00
C PHE A 101 -5.99 0.44 -36.22
N ASP A 102 -6.02 -0.90 -36.36
CA ASP A 102 -5.39 -1.61 -37.48
C ASP A 102 -6.06 -1.30 -38.83
N GLU A 103 -7.36 -0.95 -38.84
CA GLU A 103 -8.14 -0.54 -40.01
C GLU A 103 -7.93 0.95 -40.41
N LEU A 104 -7.19 1.73 -39.60
CA LEU A 104 -6.92 3.14 -39.93
C LEU A 104 -6.05 3.26 -41.20
N PRO A 105 -6.46 4.09 -42.17
CA PRO A 105 -5.68 4.30 -43.40
C PRO A 105 -4.32 4.95 -43.14
N LEU A 106 -4.22 5.72 -42.03
CA LEU A 106 -2.98 6.34 -41.55
C LEU A 106 -2.92 6.27 -40.03
N HIS A 107 -1.86 5.67 -39.52
CA HIS A 107 -1.61 5.59 -38.09
C HIS A 107 -0.91 6.88 -37.61
N THR A 108 -1.72 7.83 -37.13
CA THR A 108 -1.21 9.10 -36.60
C THR A 108 -0.69 8.95 -35.17
N LEU A 109 0.22 9.82 -34.74
CA LEU A 109 0.70 9.90 -33.35
C LEU A 109 -0.45 9.91 -32.33
N SER A 110 -1.51 10.69 -32.61
CA SER A 110 -2.69 10.74 -31.73
C SER A 110 -3.41 9.39 -31.60
N ALA A 111 -3.54 8.63 -32.70
CA ALA A 111 -4.16 7.31 -32.67
C ALA A 111 -3.33 6.31 -31.84
N TYR A 112 -2.01 6.33 -31.99
CA TYR A 112 -1.10 5.56 -31.14
C TYR A 112 -1.26 5.95 -29.67
N ASN A 113 -1.24 7.24 -29.36
CA ASN A 113 -1.34 7.73 -27.99
C ASN A 113 -2.67 7.34 -27.32
N TYR A 114 -3.81 7.39 -28.06
CA TYR A 114 -5.10 6.91 -27.53
C TYR A 114 -5.06 5.41 -27.22
N LEU A 115 -4.55 4.59 -28.13
CA LEU A 115 -4.52 3.15 -27.92
C LEU A 115 -3.55 2.75 -26.80
N ILE A 116 -2.34 3.35 -26.76
CA ILE A 116 -1.35 3.17 -25.68
C ILE A 116 -1.98 3.52 -24.34
N GLY A 117 -2.60 4.72 -24.21
CA GLY A 117 -3.28 5.16 -23.00
C GLY A 117 -4.43 4.24 -22.59
N GLY A 118 -5.20 3.76 -23.57
CA GLY A 118 -6.27 2.78 -23.33
C GLY A 118 -5.73 1.46 -22.76
N TYR A 119 -4.69 0.89 -23.33
CA TYR A 119 -4.06 -0.32 -22.80
C TYR A 119 -3.49 -0.12 -21.40
N LEU A 120 -2.82 1.02 -21.14
CA LEU A 120 -2.29 1.35 -19.81
C LEU A 120 -3.37 1.46 -18.75
N LYS A 121 -4.50 2.12 -19.08
CA LYS A 121 -5.65 2.24 -18.17
C LYS A 121 -6.24 0.89 -17.75
N HIS A 122 -6.13 -0.12 -18.62
CA HIS A 122 -6.60 -1.48 -18.35
C HIS A 122 -5.49 -2.44 -17.87
N GLY A 123 -4.33 -1.93 -17.47
CA GLY A 123 -3.21 -2.73 -16.95
C GLY A 123 -2.45 -3.57 -17.99
N LYS A 124 -2.72 -3.35 -19.29
CA LYS A 124 -2.10 -4.08 -20.41
C LYS A 124 -0.76 -3.44 -20.83
N VAL A 125 0.20 -3.45 -19.91
CA VAL A 125 1.50 -2.75 -20.08
C VAL A 125 2.32 -3.32 -21.25
N GLN A 126 2.34 -4.65 -21.42
CA GLN A 126 3.11 -5.32 -22.48
C GLN A 126 2.63 -4.93 -23.88
N GLU A 127 1.30 -4.92 -24.05
CA GLU A 127 0.64 -4.55 -25.29
C GLU A 127 0.90 -3.07 -25.61
N SER A 128 0.87 -2.18 -24.61
CA SER A 128 1.19 -0.77 -24.82
C SER A 128 2.63 -0.56 -25.27
N LEU A 129 3.59 -1.31 -24.72
CA LEU A 129 5.00 -1.25 -25.13
C LEU A 129 5.23 -1.79 -26.54
N SER A 130 4.48 -2.82 -26.93
CA SER A 130 4.53 -3.32 -28.30
C SER A 130 4.05 -2.27 -29.31
N LEU A 131 3.03 -1.48 -28.94
CA LEU A 131 2.54 -0.36 -29.73
C LEU A 131 3.56 0.77 -29.85
N VAL A 132 4.26 1.12 -28.75
CA VAL A 132 5.34 2.12 -28.80
C VAL A 132 6.46 1.68 -29.75
N ARG A 133 6.85 0.41 -29.72
CA ARG A 133 7.83 -0.12 -30.67
C ARG A 133 7.31 -0.03 -32.11
N ARG A 134 6.04 -0.44 -32.35
CA ARG A 134 5.39 -0.36 -33.66
C ARG A 134 5.37 1.10 -34.18
N MET A 135 5.06 2.07 -33.29
CA MET A 135 5.08 3.48 -33.61
C MET A 135 6.45 3.96 -34.09
N VAL A 136 7.52 3.61 -33.36
CA VAL A 136 8.90 3.96 -33.73
C VAL A 136 9.30 3.28 -35.05
N TYR A 137 8.92 2.01 -35.28
CA TYR A 137 9.19 1.30 -36.52
C TYR A 137 8.43 1.89 -37.72
N SER A 138 7.23 2.46 -37.52
CA SER A 138 6.47 3.13 -38.58
C SER A 138 7.02 4.53 -38.93
N GLY A 139 8.05 4.99 -38.23
CA GLY A 139 8.67 6.29 -38.45
C GLY A 139 8.04 7.45 -37.68
N GLU A 140 6.98 7.18 -36.90
CA GLU A 140 6.35 8.17 -36.03
C GLU A 140 7.21 8.40 -34.77
N LYS A 141 7.48 9.66 -34.46
CA LYS A 141 8.29 10.02 -33.29
C LYS A 141 7.42 10.17 -32.04
N PRO A 142 7.73 9.44 -30.93
CA PRO A 142 7.10 9.67 -29.64
C PRO A 142 7.26 11.12 -29.19
N ASP A 143 6.17 11.70 -28.69
CA ASP A 143 6.16 13.04 -28.08
C ASP A 143 6.23 12.98 -26.55
N GLY A 144 6.29 14.15 -25.90
CA GLY A 144 6.29 14.28 -24.45
C GLY A 144 5.10 13.59 -23.78
N PHE A 145 3.93 13.62 -24.43
CA PHE A 145 2.73 12.95 -23.93
C PHE A 145 2.88 11.42 -23.94
N THR A 146 3.40 10.84 -25.03
CA THR A 146 3.74 9.41 -25.14
C THR A 146 4.69 8.99 -24.03
N PHE A 147 5.78 9.74 -23.80
CA PHE A 147 6.75 9.44 -22.75
C PHE A 147 6.15 9.56 -21.36
N SER A 148 5.31 10.56 -21.08
CA SER A 148 4.65 10.71 -19.78
C SER A 148 3.75 9.52 -19.46
N MET A 149 3.03 8.97 -20.45
CA MET A 149 2.23 7.75 -20.28
C MET A 149 3.09 6.53 -19.97
N ILE A 150 4.20 6.33 -20.69
CA ILE A 150 5.13 5.21 -20.48
C ILE A 150 5.73 5.29 -19.07
N LEU A 151 6.15 6.48 -18.63
CA LEU A 151 6.74 6.71 -17.32
C LEU A 151 5.72 6.47 -16.19
N LYS A 152 4.47 6.93 -16.34
CA LYS A 152 3.39 6.65 -15.38
C LYS A 152 3.09 5.15 -15.28
N ALA A 153 3.09 4.44 -16.42
CA ALA A 153 2.93 2.98 -16.44
C ALA A 153 4.07 2.25 -15.74
N SER A 154 5.31 2.69 -15.96
CA SER A 154 6.50 2.17 -15.28
C SER A 154 6.40 2.34 -13.76
N ALA A 155 5.95 3.50 -13.29
CA ALA A 155 5.76 3.79 -11.88
C ALA A 155 4.65 2.91 -11.25
N SER A 156 3.53 2.71 -11.94
CA SER A 156 2.41 1.89 -11.46
C SER A 156 2.76 0.39 -11.41
N ALA A 157 3.48 -0.13 -12.40
CA ALA A 157 3.89 -1.52 -12.46
C ALA A 157 4.94 -1.88 -11.39
N SER A 158 5.72 -0.91 -10.90
CA SER A 158 6.68 -1.10 -9.80
C SER A 158 6.00 -1.30 -8.45
N ALA A 159 4.76 -0.84 -8.28
CA ALA A 159 3.99 -0.99 -7.04
C ALA A 159 3.37 -2.40 -6.87
N CYS A 160 3.24 -3.15 -7.96
CA CYS A 160 2.65 -4.50 -7.95
C CYS A 160 3.75 -5.54 -7.74
N GLY A 161 4.01 -5.92 -6.48
CA GLY A 161 5.15 -6.72 -5.98
C GLY A 161 5.35 -8.14 -6.55
N SER A 162 4.97 -8.42 -7.79
CA SER A 162 5.24 -9.71 -8.42
C SER A 162 6.68 -9.77 -8.93
N SER A 163 7.45 -10.66 -8.35
CA SER A 163 8.88 -10.93 -8.55
C SER A 163 9.33 -11.24 -10.00
N ARG A 164 8.44 -11.20 -10.97
CA ARG A 164 8.72 -11.53 -12.38
C ARG A 164 8.98 -10.31 -13.28
N VAL A 165 8.96 -9.09 -12.76
CA VAL A 165 8.98 -7.89 -13.63
C VAL A 165 10.24 -7.07 -13.37
N MET A 166 11.37 -7.50 -13.90
CA MET A 166 12.55 -6.63 -14.14
C MET A 166 12.21 -5.48 -15.12
N LEU A 167 11.14 -5.64 -15.89
CA LEU A 167 10.74 -4.75 -16.99
C LEU A 167 10.42 -3.31 -16.56
N PRO A 168 9.66 -3.03 -15.46
CA PRO A 168 9.36 -1.65 -15.08
C PRO A 168 10.60 -0.83 -14.72
N ARG A 169 11.57 -1.46 -14.06
CA ARG A 169 12.83 -0.79 -13.68
C ARG A 169 13.66 -0.31 -14.86
N PHE A 170 13.58 -1.03 -15.98
CA PHE A 170 14.29 -0.65 -17.22
C PHE A 170 13.51 0.37 -18.05
N LEU A 171 12.17 0.33 -18.00
CA LEU A 171 11.32 1.19 -18.82
C LEU A 171 11.53 2.69 -18.55
N GLY A 172 11.58 3.10 -17.30
CA GLY A 172 11.82 4.51 -16.93
C GLY A 172 13.16 5.01 -17.46
N LYS A 173 14.23 4.21 -17.30
CA LYS A 173 15.55 4.55 -17.83
C LYS A 173 15.61 4.54 -19.35
N MET A 174 14.96 3.57 -19.99
CA MET A 174 14.88 3.51 -21.46
C MET A 174 14.10 4.68 -22.02
N ALA A 175 12.96 5.04 -21.40
CA ALA A 175 12.19 6.20 -21.81
C ALA A 175 13.02 7.48 -21.71
N HIS A 176 13.72 7.69 -20.60
CA HIS A 176 14.61 8.85 -20.43
C HIS A 176 15.74 8.88 -21.48
N ALA A 177 16.41 7.75 -21.72
CA ALA A 177 17.45 7.66 -22.73
C ALA A 177 16.92 7.94 -24.15
N GLN A 178 15.70 7.51 -24.46
CA GLN A 178 15.06 7.81 -25.74
C GLN A 178 14.64 9.28 -25.86
N MET A 179 14.16 9.90 -24.77
CA MET A 179 13.86 11.34 -24.74
C MET A 179 15.11 12.16 -25.10
N VAL A 180 16.23 11.86 -24.43
CA VAL A 180 17.52 12.53 -24.72
C VAL A 180 17.97 12.28 -26.17
N LYS A 181 17.84 11.04 -26.67
CA LYS A 181 18.23 10.69 -28.05
C LYS A 181 17.38 11.37 -29.11
N LEU A 182 16.10 11.58 -28.83
CA LEU A 182 15.14 12.21 -29.75
C LEU A 182 15.05 13.72 -29.58
N ASP A 183 15.88 14.30 -28.71
CA ASP A 183 15.92 15.73 -28.38
C ASP A 183 14.52 16.27 -28.00
N VAL A 184 13.80 15.49 -27.16
CA VAL A 184 12.49 15.89 -26.65
C VAL A 184 12.72 16.76 -25.42
N GLU A 185 12.43 18.05 -25.56
CA GLU A 185 12.46 18.99 -24.42
C GLU A 185 11.35 18.63 -23.44
N PRO A 186 11.69 18.33 -22.16
CA PRO A 186 10.67 17.99 -21.17
C PRO A 186 9.90 19.22 -20.72
N ASP A 187 8.58 19.14 -20.79
CA ASP A 187 7.69 20.05 -20.10
C ASP A 187 7.53 19.67 -18.61
N GLU A 188 6.85 20.48 -17.83
CA GLU A 188 6.61 20.27 -16.40
C GLU A 188 5.94 18.90 -16.12
N VAL A 189 4.99 18.47 -16.97
CA VAL A 189 4.29 17.20 -16.85
C VAL A 189 5.23 16.02 -17.06
N LEU A 190 6.13 16.14 -18.01
CA LEU A 190 7.09 15.10 -18.33
C LEU A 190 8.20 15.00 -17.28
N TYR A 191 8.69 16.14 -16.74
CA TYR A 191 9.61 16.16 -15.60
C TYR A 191 8.98 15.50 -14.37
N THR A 192 7.74 15.84 -14.06
CA THR A 192 6.99 15.22 -12.94
C THR A 192 6.87 13.70 -13.13
N ALA A 193 6.50 13.23 -14.31
CA ALA A 193 6.37 11.81 -14.61
C ALA A 193 7.72 11.08 -14.51
N LEU A 194 8.80 11.70 -14.98
CA LEU A 194 10.16 11.17 -14.93
C LEU A 194 10.65 11.03 -13.49
N LEU A 195 10.48 12.08 -12.69
CA LEU A 195 10.81 12.10 -11.26
C LEU A 195 10.06 11.00 -10.51
N HIS A 196 8.74 10.93 -10.66
CA HIS A 196 7.93 9.87 -10.05
C HIS A 196 8.38 8.47 -10.44
N SER A 197 8.74 8.26 -11.72
CA SER A 197 9.27 6.98 -12.19
C SER A 197 10.57 6.62 -11.45
N TYR A 198 11.51 7.55 -11.32
CA TYR A 198 12.78 7.31 -10.61
C TYR A 198 12.59 7.08 -9.11
N VAL A 199 11.72 7.85 -8.45
CA VAL A 199 11.37 7.66 -7.04
C VAL A 199 10.80 6.26 -6.79
N LYS A 200 9.85 5.80 -7.63
CA LYS A 200 9.22 4.47 -7.50
C LYS A 200 10.20 3.31 -7.75
N ILE A 201 11.22 3.53 -8.56
CA ILE A 201 12.28 2.54 -8.84
C ILE A 201 13.36 2.56 -7.73
N GLY A 202 13.33 3.53 -6.81
CA GLY A 202 14.33 3.71 -5.76
C GLY A 202 15.65 4.30 -6.27
N LYS A 203 15.63 5.05 -7.37
CA LYS A 203 16.81 5.72 -7.94
C LYS A 203 16.80 7.21 -7.61
N PHE A 204 16.93 7.50 -6.33
CA PHE A 204 16.76 8.85 -5.76
C PHE A 204 17.75 9.88 -6.30
N GLN A 205 19.00 9.50 -6.60
CA GLN A 205 19.99 10.43 -7.19
C GLN A 205 19.54 10.94 -8.56
N TYR A 206 19.01 10.04 -9.42
CA TYR A 206 18.47 10.47 -10.71
C TYR A 206 17.20 11.32 -10.54
N ALA A 207 16.34 10.98 -9.57
CA ALA A 207 15.16 11.79 -9.27
C ALA A 207 15.58 13.20 -8.80
N ARG A 208 16.62 13.31 -7.97
CA ARG A 208 17.18 14.59 -7.51
C ARG A 208 17.74 15.39 -8.67
N THR A 209 18.54 14.78 -9.55
CA THR A 209 19.05 15.46 -10.75
C THR A 209 17.92 16.02 -11.61
N VAL A 210 16.84 15.24 -11.82
CA VAL A 210 15.66 15.71 -12.57
C VAL A 210 15.00 16.90 -11.87
N PHE A 211 14.88 16.87 -10.54
CA PHE A 211 14.34 17.96 -9.76
C PHE A 211 15.18 19.25 -9.87
N ASP A 212 16.50 19.12 -9.83
CA ASP A 212 17.43 20.25 -9.95
C ASP A 212 17.47 20.87 -11.38
N MET A 213 17.01 20.11 -12.39
CA MET A 213 16.87 20.60 -13.76
C MET A 213 15.58 21.40 -14.00
N MET A 214 14.62 21.34 -13.06
CA MET A 214 13.36 22.07 -13.20
C MET A 214 13.58 23.55 -12.88
N SER A 215 13.04 24.42 -13.74
CA SER A 215 13.15 25.88 -13.57
C SER A 215 12.37 26.42 -12.37
N GLU A 216 11.27 25.75 -12.01
CA GLU A 216 10.47 26.05 -10.84
C GLU A 216 10.21 24.75 -10.06
N ASN A 217 10.48 24.78 -8.75
CA ASN A 217 10.28 23.62 -7.88
C ASN A 217 8.79 23.40 -7.61
N ASN A 218 8.19 22.51 -8.40
CA ASN A 218 6.78 22.15 -8.27
C ASN A 218 6.55 21.38 -6.96
N VAL A 219 5.55 21.80 -6.19
CA VAL A 219 5.11 21.19 -4.91
C VAL A 219 4.87 19.68 -5.05
N VAL A 220 4.33 19.21 -6.19
CA VAL A 220 4.08 17.80 -6.45
C VAL A 220 5.39 17.01 -6.53
N CYS A 221 6.41 17.58 -7.18
CA CYS A 221 7.74 16.97 -7.29
C CYS A 221 8.45 16.95 -5.95
N SER A 222 8.40 18.05 -5.19
CA SER A 222 8.93 18.13 -3.83
C SER A 222 8.30 17.06 -2.92
N THR A 223 6.97 16.95 -2.93
CA THR A 223 6.24 15.94 -2.15
C THR A 223 6.64 14.52 -2.53
N ALA A 224 6.79 14.24 -3.82
CA ALA A 224 7.19 12.92 -4.31
C ALA A 224 8.60 12.54 -3.85
N LEU A 225 9.56 13.48 -3.94
CA LEU A 225 10.93 13.28 -3.45
C LEU A 225 10.98 13.08 -1.94
N ILE A 226 10.33 13.95 -1.17
CA ILE A 226 10.24 13.86 0.29
C ILE A 226 9.70 12.48 0.68
N THR A 227 8.55 12.08 0.12
CA THR A 227 7.96 10.77 0.39
C THR A 227 8.91 9.63 0.01
N GLY A 228 9.61 9.76 -1.11
CA GLY A 228 10.57 8.76 -1.57
C GLY A 228 11.76 8.63 -0.63
N TYR A 229 12.40 9.73 -0.26
CA TYR A 229 13.53 9.76 0.67
C TYR A 229 13.13 9.24 2.06
N MET A 230 12.00 9.69 2.61
CA MET A 230 11.48 9.21 3.89
C MET A 230 11.20 7.70 3.89
N ASN A 231 10.65 7.15 2.79
CA ASN A 231 10.44 5.71 2.64
C ASN A 231 11.74 4.90 2.57
N ASN A 232 12.81 5.54 2.14
CA ASN A 232 14.15 4.93 2.06
C ASN A 232 14.98 5.11 3.34
N GLY A 233 14.47 5.85 4.33
CA GLY A 233 15.20 6.19 5.55
C GLY A 233 16.21 7.34 5.39
N SER A 234 16.22 8.02 4.25
CA SER A 234 17.12 9.15 3.94
C SER A 234 16.48 10.46 4.44
N VAL A 235 16.45 10.63 5.78
CA VAL A 235 15.72 11.74 6.41
C VAL A 235 16.36 13.09 6.11
N GLU A 236 17.68 13.19 6.12
CA GLU A 236 18.42 14.43 5.86
C GLU A 236 18.14 14.98 4.45
N GLU A 237 18.14 14.10 3.44
CA GLU A 237 17.84 14.48 2.07
C GLU A 237 16.38 14.95 1.91
N ALA A 238 15.43 14.34 2.64
CA ALA A 238 14.05 14.80 2.66
C ALA A 238 13.91 16.18 3.31
N GLU A 239 14.62 16.44 4.41
CA GLU A 239 14.68 17.75 5.08
C GLU A 239 15.27 18.83 4.15
N ASN A 240 16.32 18.51 3.40
CA ASN A 240 16.89 19.42 2.41
C ASN A 240 15.87 19.82 1.35
N VAL A 241 15.18 18.85 0.74
CA VAL A 241 14.13 19.13 -0.24
C VAL A 241 12.99 19.95 0.37
N PHE A 242 12.58 19.64 1.60
CA PHE A 242 11.55 20.42 2.31
C PHE A 242 11.97 21.89 2.52
N ASN A 243 13.23 22.12 2.91
CA ASN A 243 13.75 23.48 3.14
C ASN A 243 13.89 24.27 1.83
N GLU A 244 14.29 23.63 0.75
CA GLU A 244 14.42 24.21 -0.60
C GLU A 244 13.06 24.53 -1.24
N THR A 245 11.98 23.87 -0.81
CA THR A 245 10.63 24.12 -1.35
C THR A 245 10.14 25.48 -0.87
N ILE A 246 10.02 26.44 -1.81
CA ILE A 246 9.64 27.84 -1.51
C ILE A 246 8.15 27.92 -1.13
N GLU A 247 7.29 27.42 -1.98
CA GLU A 247 5.84 27.38 -1.76
C GLU A 247 5.44 26.03 -1.15
N LYS A 248 5.27 26.01 0.17
CA LYS A 248 4.82 24.82 0.88
C LYS A 248 3.30 24.82 0.97
N ASP A 249 2.70 23.66 0.77
CA ASP A 249 1.28 23.41 1.01
C ASP A 249 1.08 22.35 2.11
N VAL A 250 -0.17 22.10 2.45
CA VAL A 250 -0.56 21.08 3.44
C VAL A 250 -0.03 19.68 3.06
N VAL A 251 0.13 19.39 1.76
CA VAL A 251 0.56 18.08 1.29
C VAL A 251 2.05 17.84 1.56
N VAL A 252 2.88 18.88 1.37
CA VAL A 252 4.31 18.84 1.69
C VAL A 252 4.53 18.63 3.20
N PHE A 253 3.80 19.37 4.04
CA PHE A 253 3.84 19.17 5.50
C PHE A 253 3.42 17.75 5.88
N ASN A 254 2.33 17.24 5.31
CA ASN A 254 1.85 15.88 5.59
C ASN A 254 2.88 14.82 5.19
N ALA A 255 3.57 14.98 4.06
CA ALA A 255 4.61 14.05 3.63
C ALA A 255 5.78 13.98 4.62
N MET A 256 6.18 15.12 5.20
CA MET A 256 7.20 15.17 6.25
C MET A 256 6.73 14.51 7.55
N ILE A 257 5.53 14.86 8.04
CA ILE A 257 4.96 14.31 9.28
C ILE A 257 4.79 12.79 9.15
N GLU A 258 4.24 12.30 8.04
CA GLU A 258 4.08 10.88 7.76
C GLU A 258 5.44 10.17 7.67
N GLY A 259 6.43 10.80 7.05
CA GLY A 259 7.78 10.27 6.96
C GLY A 259 8.42 10.09 8.35
N TYR A 260 8.29 11.07 9.20
CA TYR A 260 8.81 11.03 10.57
C TYR A 260 8.11 9.98 11.46
N SER A 261 6.86 9.63 11.17
CA SER A 261 6.15 8.58 11.93
C SER A 261 6.72 7.16 11.73
N LYS A 262 7.70 6.98 10.85
CA LYS A 262 8.27 5.65 10.53
C LYS A 262 9.44 5.25 11.43
N SER A 263 10.07 6.19 12.13
CA SER A 263 11.20 5.94 13.00
C SER A 263 11.03 6.69 14.33
N VAL A 264 11.28 5.99 15.43
CA VAL A 264 11.25 6.59 16.78
C VAL A 264 12.23 7.75 16.91
N GLU A 265 13.42 7.64 16.27
CA GLU A 265 14.47 8.65 16.33
C GLU A 265 14.04 9.99 15.71
N SER A 266 13.30 9.93 14.61
CA SER A 266 12.84 11.11 13.87
C SER A 266 11.45 11.60 14.28
N ALA A 267 10.67 10.78 14.98
CA ALA A 267 9.26 11.07 15.28
C ALA A 267 9.04 12.40 16.02
N LYS A 268 9.98 12.83 16.91
CA LYS A 268 9.86 14.14 17.58
C LYS A 268 9.79 15.30 16.61
N LYS A 269 10.57 15.27 15.52
CA LYS A 269 10.52 16.29 14.46
C LYS A 269 9.15 16.38 13.79
N GLY A 270 8.39 15.26 13.76
CA GLY A 270 7.02 15.24 13.23
C GLY A 270 6.07 16.16 14.01
N ILE A 271 6.21 16.21 15.35
CA ILE A 271 5.43 17.13 16.19
C ILE A 271 5.88 18.58 15.95
N GLU A 272 7.18 18.84 15.83
CA GLU A 272 7.72 20.17 15.56
C GLU A 272 7.19 20.73 14.24
N ILE A 273 7.24 19.93 13.17
CA ILE A 273 6.69 20.28 11.85
C ILE A 273 5.18 20.55 11.91
N PHE A 274 4.43 19.78 12.71
CA PHE A 274 3.00 20.02 12.90
C PHE A 274 2.73 21.36 13.59
N VAL A 275 3.50 21.70 14.62
CA VAL A 275 3.40 23.01 15.30
C VAL A 275 3.76 24.14 14.35
N ASP A 276 4.83 23.99 13.55
CA ASP A 276 5.25 25.01 12.58
C ASP A 276 4.20 25.21 11.47
N MET A 277 3.58 24.11 11.01
CA MET A 277 2.46 24.16 10.07
C MET A 277 1.31 25.04 10.62
N GLN A 278 0.96 24.87 11.91
CA GLN A 278 -0.10 25.66 12.55
C GLN A 278 0.33 27.11 12.75
N ARG A 279 1.57 27.39 13.16
CA ARG A 279 2.13 28.76 13.28
C ARG A 279 2.10 29.52 11.96
N LEU A 280 2.31 28.81 10.86
CA LEU A 280 2.21 29.36 9.50
C LEU A 280 0.75 29.46 9.00
N SER A 281 -0.23 29.24 9.88
CA SER A 281 -1.66 29.35 9.59
C SER A 281 -2.19 28.33 8.56
N PHE A 282 -1.48 27.23 8.30
CA PHE A 282 -2.01 26.14 7.51
C PHE A 282 -3.02 25.34 8.34
N ARG A 283 -4.19 25.09 7.78
CA ARG A 283 -5.24 24.31 8.46
C ARG A 283 -4.98 22.80 8.30
N PRO A 284 -4.84 22.06 9.42
CA PRO A 284 -4.72 20.61 9.36
C PRO A 284 -5.95 19.97 8.72
N ASN A 285 -5.73 18.95 7.89
CA ASN A 285 -6.78 18.11 7.31
C ASN A 285 -6.78 16.70 7.92
N ILE A 286 -7.69 15.85 7.47
CA ILE A 286 -7.81 14.44 7.93
C ILE A 286 -6.45 13.72 7.83
N SER A 287 -5.70 13.89 6.74
CA SER A 287 -4.39 13.26 6.57
C SER A 287 -3.36 13.79 7.56
N THR A 288 -3.35 15.12 7.81
CA THR A 288 -2.48 15.74 8.81
C THR A 288 -2.70 15.12 10.19
N PHE A 289 -3.95 15.12 10.65
CA PHE A 289 -4.29 14.57 11.98
C PHE A 289 -3.95 13.09 12.08
N ALA A 290 -4.26 12.29 11.06
CA ALA A 290 -3.93 10.87 11.05
C ALA A 290 -2.41 10.63 11.15
N SER A 291 -1.60 11.43 10.43
CA SER A 291 -0.13 11.32 10.47
C SER A 291 0.42 11.74 11.84
N VAL A 292 -0.10 12.83 12.43
CA VAL A 292 0.31 13.29 13.77
C VAL A 292 -0.05 12.29 14.85
N ILE A 293 -1.25 11.69 14.79
CA ILE A 293 -1.65 10.60 15.71
C ILE A 293 -0.69 9.41 15.55
N GLY A 294 -0.29 9.08 14.30
CA GLY A 294 0.72 8.07 14.03
C GLY A 294 2.06 8.38 14.69
N VAL A 295 2.51 9.64 14.64
CA VAL A 295 3.73 10.10 15.35
C VAL A 295 3.57 9.93 16.86
N CYS A 296 2.43 10.32 17.45
CA CYS A 296 2.14 10.14 18.87
C CYS A 296 2.15 8.65 19.27
N SER A 297 1.62 7.78 18.40
CA SER A 297 1.63 6.32 18.59
C SER A 297 3.05 5.77 18.68
N VAL A 298 3.95 6.19 17.78
CA VAL A 298 5.36 5.76 17.74
C VAL A 298 6.15 6.25 18.96
N LEU A 299 5.90 7.50 19.40
CA LEU A 299 6.55 8.10 20.57
C LEU A 299 5.94 7.66 21.91
N SER A 300 4.82 6.93 21.89
CA SER A 300 3.98 6.68 23.09
C SER A 300 3.61 7.97 23.82
N ALA A 301 3.44 9.08 23.07
CA ALA A 301 3.18 10.41 23.58
C ALA A 301 1.69 10.65 23.81
N VAL A 302 1.16 10.05 24.90
CA VAL A 302 -0.28 10.08 25.25
C VAL A 302 -0.82 11.49 25.33
N GLU A 303 -0.13 12.39 26.02
CA GLU A 303 -0.59 13.74 26.31
C GLU A 303 -0.75 14.58 25.06
N ILE A 304 0.24 14.51 24.14
CA ILE A 304 0.17 15.19 22.84
C ILE A 304 -0.96 14.57 22.01
N GLY A 305 -1.09 13.23 22.00
CA GLY A 305 -2.18 12.55 21.32
C GLY A 305 -3.56 12.98 21.81
N GLN A 306 -3.74 13.17 23.12
CA GLN A 306 -4.99 13.67 23.70
C GLN A 306 -5.25 15.16 23.34
N GLN A 307 -4.22 16.00 23.29
CA GLN A 307 -4.35 17.38 22.82
C GLN A 307 -4.79 17.44 21.36
N VAL A 308 -4.18 16.59 20.50
CA VAL A 308 -4.57 16.47 19.09
C VAL A 308 -5.99 15.94 18.96
N GLN A 309 -6.38 14.93 19.75
CA GLN A 309 -7.76 14.44 19.81
C GLN A 309 -8.74 15.56 20.23
N GLY A 310 -8.38 16.39 21.21
CA GLY A 310 -9.18 17.55 21.62
C GLY A 310 -9.35 18.60 20.49
N GLN A 311 -8.34 18.77 19.63
CA GLN A 311 -8.48 19.60 18.43
C GLN A 311 -9.42 18.96 17.41
N ILE A 312 -9.29 17.65 17.16
CA ILE A 312 -10.14 16.89 16.22
C ILE A 312 -11.62 16.96 16.65
N MET A 313 -11.90 16.84 17.94
CA MET A 313 -13.28 16.91 18.48
C MET A 313 -13.97 18.25 18.21
N LYS A 314 -13.22 19.33 17.97
CA LYS A 314 -13.76 20.63 17.55
C LYS A 314 -14.05 20.72 16.05
N THR A 315 -13.73 19.68 15.29
CA THR A 315 -13.96 19.55 13.85
C THR A 315 -14.97 18.46 13.57
N GLU A 316 -15.49 18.39 12.35
CA GLU A 316 -16.32 17.29 11.86
C GLU A 316 -15.53 16.01 11.54
N PHE A 317 -14.19 16.06 11.66
CA PHE A 317 -13.32 14.91 11.32
C PHE A 317 -13.36 13.77 12.36
N PHE A 318 -13.92 13.99 13.54
CA PHE A 318 -13.97 12.98 14.60
C PHE A 318 -14.73 11.70 14.19
N VAL A 319 -15.69 11.82 13.26
CA VAL A 319 -16.49 10.69 12.75
C VAL A 319 -15.78 9.96 11.59
N ASP A 320 -14.69 10.51 11.08
CA ASP A 320 -13.95 9.91 9.98
C ASP A 320 -13.26 8.60 10.41
N ILE A 321 -13.46 7.53 9.63
CA ILE A 321 -12.93 6.19 9.93
C ILE A 321 -11.40 6.19 10.04
N LYS A 322 -10.70 6.97 9.20
CA LYS A 322 -9.23 7.04 9.21
C LYS A 322 -8.72 7.63 10.51
N ILE A 323 -9.35 8.72 10.98
CA ILE A 323 -9.02 9.39 12.25
C ILE A 323 -9.31 8.47 13.43
N ALA A 324 -10.54 7.93 13.49
CA ALA A 324 -10.95 7.08 14.61
C ALA A 324 -10.09 5.82 14.69
N SER A 325 -9.76 5.20 13.56
CA SER A 325 -8.85 4.05 13.52
C SER A 325 -7.44 4.38 14.00
N ALA A 326 -6.92 5.56 13.63
CA ALA A 326 -5.62 6.01 14.10
C ALA A 326 -5.61 6.29 15.61
N LEU A 327 -6.71 6.86 16.15
CA LEU A 327 -6.87 7.06 17.60
C LEU A 327 -6.93 5.73 18.37
N VAL A 328 -7.65 4.74 17.85
CA VAL A 328 -7.68 3.38 18.44
C VAL A 328 -6.26 2.81 18.50
N ASP A 329 -5.51 2.86 17.40
CA ASP A 329 -4.13 2.36 17.33
C ASP A 329 -3.20 3.11 18.31
N MET A 330 -3.30 4.43 18.35
CA MET A 330 -2.50 5.27 19.25
C MET A 330 -2.76 4.93 20.72
N HIS A 331 -4.03 4.95 21.14
CA HIS A 331 -4.37 4.65 22.55
C HIS A 331 -3.96 3.23 22.94
N ALA A 332 -4.16 2.25 22.05
CA ALA A 332 -3.76 0.86 22.27
C ALA A 332 -2.25 0.71 22.46
N LYS A 333 -1.44 1.33 21.59
CA LYS A 333 0.03 1.31 21.67
C LYS A 333 0.59 2.10 22.85
N CYS A 334 -0.13 3.12 23.29
CA CYS A 334 0.22 3.89 24.49
C CYS A 334 -0.23 3.22 25.80
N GLY A 335 -0.73 1.98 25.78
CA GLY A 335 -1.18 1.28 26.98
C GLY A 335 -2.54 1.74 27.52
N ARG A 336 -3.25 2.62 26.79
CA ARG A 336 -4.56 3.18 27.18
C ARG A 336 -5.68 2.39 26.52
N ILE A 337 -5.75 1.10 26.80
CA ILE A 337 -6.66 0.17 26.11
C ILE A 337 -8.13 0.51 26.31
N GLU A 338 -8.51 1.02 27.48
CA GLU A 338 -9.87 1.45 27.76
C GLU A 338 -10.29 2.68 26.93
N ASP A 339 -9.37 3.62 26.70
CA ASP A 339 -9.63 4.77 25.84
C ASP A 339 -9.74 4.34 24.37
N ALA A 340 -8.87 3.39 23.94
CA ALA A 340 -8.99 2.78 22.63
C ALA A 340 -10.35 2.10 22.44
N ARG A 341 -10.82 1.36 23.47
CA ARG A 341 -12.12 0.68 23.46
C ARG A 341 -13.26 1.68 23.35
N ARG A 342 -13.24 2.79 24.07
CA ARG A 342 -14.27 3.83 23.99
C ARG A 342 -14.37 4.42 22.57
N VAL A 343 -13.22 4.73 21.94
CA VAL A 343 -13.21 5.23 20.57
C VAL A 343 -13.76 4.17 19.61
N PHE A 344 -13.32 2.92 19.76
CA PHE A 344 -13.78 1.79 18.95
C PHE A 344 -15.30 1.59 19.04
N ASP A 345 -15.87 1.64 20.25
CA ASP A 345 -17.31 1.44 20.46
C ASP A 345 -18.13 2.60 19.89
N TYR A 346 -17.60 3.81 19.94
CA TYR A 346 -18.27 5.00 19.41
C TYR A 346 -18.31 5.03 17.86
N MET A 347 -17.42 4.31 17.18
CA MET A 347 -17.38 4.28 15.71
C MET A 347 -18.64 3.63 15.14
N PRO A 348 -19.38 4.32 14.23
CA PRO A 348 -20.55 3.75 13.57
C PRO A 348 -20.19 2.60 12.62
N GLU A 349 -19.06 2.74 11.92
CA GLU A 349 -18.52 1.73 11.02
C GLU A 349 -17.09 1.40 11.40
N LYS A 350 -16.74 0.13 11.32
CA LYS A 350 -15.41 -0.39 11.66
C LYS A 350 -14.85 -1.18 10.48
N ASN A 351 -13.70 -0.76 9.98
CA ASN A 351 -13.00 -1.48 8.93
C ASN A 351 -12.04 -2.53 9.50
N VAL A 352 -11.49 -3.39 8.66
CA VAL A 352 -10.54 -4.45 9.04
C VAL A 352 -9.35 -3.89 9.85
N PHE A 353 -8.85 -2.69 9.48
CA PHE A 353 -7.75 -2.06 10.20
C PHE A 353 -8.11 -1.73 11.65
N THR A 354 -9.31 -1.16 11.88
CA THR A 354 -9.78 -0.81 13.23
C THR A 354 -9.92 -2.05 14.14
N TRP A 355 -10.53 -3.12 13.60
CA TRP A 355 -10.65 -4.39 14.32
C TRP A 355 -9.27 -4.96 14.65
N THR A 356 -8.37 -4.99 13.66
CA THR A 356 -7.00 -5.50 13.84
C THR A 356 -6.23 -4.72 14.90
N SER A 357 -6.31 -3.36 14.86
CA SER A 357 -5.64 -2.51 15.86
C SER A 357 -6.16 -2.75 17.27
N MET A 358 -7.47 -3.01 17.43
CA MET A 358 -8.04 -3.29 18.75
C MET A 358 -7.64 -4.69 19.26
N ILE A 359 -7.66 -5.71 18.38
CA ILE A 359 -7.22 -7.08 18.70
C ILE A 359 -5.73 -7.08 19.10
N ASP A 360 -4.88 -6.43 18.30
CA ASP A 360 -3.45 -6.28 18.59
C ASP A 360 -3.22 -5.52 19.91
N GLY A 361 -3.98 -4.44 20.10
CA GLY A 361 -3.94 -3.65 21.32
C GLY A 361 -4.25 -4.46 22.56
N TYR A 362 -5.35 -5.21 22.59
CA TYR A 362 -5.66 -6.10 23.70
C TYR A 362 -4.59 -7.16 23.93
N GLY A 363 -4.11 -7.80 22.85
CA GLY A 363 -3.05 -8.81 22.94
C GLY A 363 -1.76 -8.27 23.57
N LYS A 364 -1.30 -7.09 23.16
CA LYS A 364 -0.09 -6.45 23.68
C LYS A 364 -0.24 -5.89 25.09
N ASN A 365 -1.44 -5.49 25.48
CA ASN A 365 -1.72 -5.02 26.84
C ASN A 365 -2.05 -6.15 27.82
N GLY A 366 -1.90 -7.42 27.43
CA GLY A 366 -2.08 -8.58 28.32
C GLY A 366 -3.51 -9.10 28.41
N ASN A 367 -4.45 -8.49 27.70
CA ASN A 367 -5.88 -8.86 27.67
C ASN A 367 -6.17 -9.84 26.51
N SER A 368 -5.49 -10.98 26.54
CA SER A 368 -5.53 -11.92 25.40
C SER A 368 -6.89 -12.58 25.18
N ASN A 369 -7.70 -12.75 26.23
CA ASN A 369 -9.05 -13.30 26.09
C ASN A 369 -9.96 -12.34 25.35
N GLU A 370 -9.92 -11.06 25.71
CA GLU A 370 -10.68 -9.99 25.06
C GLU A 370 -10.24 -9.82 23.60
N ALA A 371 -8.93 -9.99 23.31
CA ALA A 371 -8.42 -9.98 21.93
C ALA A 371 -9.04 -11.10 21.09
N LEU A 372 -9.14 -12.32 21.64
CA LEU A 372 -9.73 -13.45 20.94
C LEU A 372 -11.26 -13.33 20.83
N GLU A 373 -11.94 -12.81 21.84
CA GLU A 373 -13.37 -12.51 21.74
C GLU A 373 -13.64 -11.54 20.60
N LEU A 374 -12.87 -10.45 20.51
CA LEU A 374 -13.01 -9.49 19.40
C LEU A 374 -12.70 -10.11 18.04
N PHE A 375 -11.75 -11.02 17.97
CA PHE A 375 -11.44 -11.75 16.72
C PHE A 375 -12.67 -12.56 16.25
N TYR A 376 -13.36 -13.25 17.15
CA TYR A 376 -14.58 -13.99 16.81
C TYR A 376 -15.77 -13.07 16.52
N VAL A 377 -15.95 -11.99 17.28
CA VAL A 377 -17.00 -10.98 17.00
C VAL A 377 -16.81 -10.32 15.64
N MET A 378 -15.56 -10.04 15.24
CA MET A 378 -15.24 -9.53 13.90
C MET A 378 -15.77 -10.47 12.80
N GLN A 379 -15.60 -11.79 12.98
CA GLN A 379 -16.10 -12.80 12.03
C GLN A 379 -17.64 -12.85 12.02
N GLU A 380 -18.28 -12.78 13.18
CA GLU A 380 -19.75 -12.72 13.31
C GLU A 380 -20.34 -11.47 12.64
N CYS A 381 -19.60 -10.35 12.67
CA CYS A 381 -19.97 -9.12 11.97
C CYS A 381 -19.72 -9.18 10.44
N CYS A 382 -19.37 -10.34 9.91
CA CYS A 382 -19.04 -10.54 8.48
C CYS A 382 -17.89 -9.63 7.99
N VAL A 383 -16.98 -9.23 8.87
CA VAL A 383 -15.75 -8.54 8.49
C VAL A 383 -14.65 -9.59 8.33
N GLU A 384 -14.18 -9.81 7.10
CA GLU A 384 -13.17 -10.83 6.81
C GLU A 384 -11.81 -10.45 7.42
N PRO A 385 -11.24 -11.30 8.31
CA PRO A 385 -9.88 -11.10 8.82
C PRO A 385 -8.85 -11.18 7.69
N ASN A 386 -7.83 -10.33 7.76
CA ASN A 386 -6.68 -10.41 6.86
C ASN A 386 -5.48 -11.09 7.55
N ASP A 387 -4.36 -11.24 6.83
CA ASP A 387 -3.13 -11.84 7.36
C ASP A 387 -2.63 -11.16 8.64
N VAL A 388 -2.73 -9.81 8.74
CA VAL A 388 -2.32 -9.06 9.94
C VAL A 388 -3.25 -9.34 11.12
N THR A 389 -4.56 -9.49 10.87
CA THR A 389 -5.54 -9.84 11.91
C THR A 389 -5.22 -11.21 12.51
N PHE A 390 -4.93 -12.21 11.67
CA PHE A 390 -4.51 -13.53 12.13
C PHE A 390 -3.22 -13.47 12.93
N LEU A 391 -2.24 -12.67 12.48
CA LEU A 391 -0.99 -12.49 13.21
C LEU A 391 -1.23 -11.93 14.62
N SER A 392 -2.11 -10.93 14.75
CA SER A 392 -2.47 -10.34 16.04
C SER A 392 -3.16 -11.34 16.96
N ALA A 393 -4.09 -12.16 16.44
CA ALA A 393 -4.77 -13.20 17.19
C ALA A 393 -3.80 -14.32 17.63
N LEU A 394 -2.90 -14.76 16.77
CA LEU A 394 -1.86 -15.74 17.09
C LEU A 394 -0.88 -15.21 18.15
N SER A 395 -0.48 -13.94 18.04
CA SER A 395 0.35 -13.27 19.06
C SER A 395 -0.34 -13.24 20.43
N ALA A 396 -1.64 -12.92 20.47
CA ALA A 396 -2.44 -12.96 21.69
C ALA A 396 -2.48 -14.37 22.29
N CYS A 397 -2.64 -15.42 21.47
CA CYS A 397 -2.53 -16.81 21.92
C CYS A 397 -1.14 -17.12 22.51
N GLY A 398 -0.06 -16.61 21.87
CA GLY A 398 1.31 -16.77 22.33
C GLY A 398 1.56 -16.16 23.71
N HIS A 399 1.03 -14.96 23.97
CA HIS A 399 1.14 -14.30 25.26
C HIS A 399 0.35 -15.01 26.37
N ALA A 400 -0.81 -15.59 26.05
CA ALA A 400 -1.65 -16.31 27.00
C ALA A 400 -1.34 -17.81 27.13
N GLY A 401 -0.45 -18.37 26.30
CA GLY A 401 -0.16 -19.80 26.28
C GLY A 401 -1.31 -20.67 25.77
N LEU A 402 -2.23 -20.12 24.98
CA LEU A 402 -3.44 -20.78 24.48
C LEU A 402 -3.17 -21.65 23.25
N LEU A 403 -2.40 -22.74 23.41
CA LEU A 403 -1.92 -23.58 22.33
C LEU A 403 -3.04 -24.15 21.44
N ALA A 404 -4.11 -24.65 22.03
CA ALA A 404 -5.21 -25.26 21.27
C ALA A 404 -5.92 -24.24 20.37
N LYS A 405 -6.22 -23.05 20.90
CA LYS A 405 -6.84 -21.95 20.13
C LYS A 405 -5.90 -21.42 19.05
N GLY A 406 -4.61 -21.23 19.37
CA GLY A 406 -3.63 -20.76 18.39
C GLY A 406 -3.50 -21.71 17.20
N ARG A 407 -3.52 -23.03 17.47
CA ARG A 407 -3.49 -24.04 16.41
C ARG A 407 -4.74 -24.00 15.54
N GLU A 408 -5.91 -23.90 16.15
CA GLU A 408 -7.19 -23.77 15.44
C GLU A 408 -7.22 -22.54 14.53
N ILE A 409 -6.78 -21.37 15.06
CA ILE A 409 -6.71 -20.10 14.33
C ILE A 409 -5.73 -20.23 13.16
N PHE A 410 -4.55 -20.84 13.36
CA PHE A 410 -3.55 -21.01 12.32
C PHE A 410 -4.06 -21.91 11.19
N GLU A 411 -4.71 -23.05 11.53
CA GLU A 411 -5.28 -23.97 10.56
C GLU A 411 -6.46 -23.34 9.79
N SER A 412 -7.25 -22.47 10.43
CA SER A 412 -8.38 -21.79 9.81
C SER A 412 -7.96 -20.80 8.71
N MET A 413 -6.75 -20.24 8.77
CA MET A 413 -6.24 -19.30 7.76
C MET A 413 -6.35 -19.85 6.33
N GLU A 414 -5.88 -21.06 6.11
CA GLU A 414 -5.89 -21.69 4.78
C GLU A 414 -7.22 -22.39 4.51
N ARG A 415 -7.77 -23.10 5.51
CA ARG A 415 -8.98 -23.91 5.39
C ARG A 415 -10.23 -23.05 5.12
N ASP A 416 -10.42 -21.94 5.87
CA ASP A 416 -11.67 -21.19 5.89
C ASP A 416 -11.56 -19.87 5.09
N TYR A 417 -10.35 -19.28 5.04
CA TYR A 417 -10.12 -17.96 4.44
C TYR A 417 -9.21 -17.99 3.20
N SER A 418 -8.65 -19.14 2.85
CA SER A 418 -7.70 -19.26 1.73
C SER A 418 -6.47 -18.34 1.84
N ILE A 419 -6.11 -17.93 3.06
CA ILE A 419 -4.94 -17.11 3.36
C ILE A 419 -3.76 -18.04 3.66
N LYS A 420 -2.74 -18.00 2.81
CA LYS A 420 -1.51 -18.78 3.05
C LYS A 420 -0.69 -18.16 4.19
N PRO A 421 -0.32 -18.94 5.22
CA PRO A 421 0.53 -18.45 6.29
C PRO A 421 1.87 -17.91 5.76
N LYS A 422 2.27 -16.75 6.25
CA LYS A 422 3.58 -16.13 5.98
C LYS A 422 4.57 -16.49 7.09
N MET A 423 5.83 -16.09 6.94
CA MET A 423 6.89 -16.39 7.91
C MET A 423 6.61 -15.88 9.32
N GLU A 424 5.94 -14.74 9.44
CA GLU A 424 5.56 -14.12 10.71
C GLU A 424 4.55 -15.01 11.48
N HIS A 425 3.59 -15.62 10.77
CA HIS A 425 2.62 -16.55 11.36
C HIS A 425 3.29 -17.84 11.87
N TYR A 426 4.23 -18.39 11.07
CA TYR A 426 5.03 -19.53 11.50
C TYR A 426 5.90 -19.19 12.71
N ALA A 427 6.51 -18.01 12.77
CA ALA A 427 7.28 -17.57 13.92
C ALA A 427 6.43 -17.49 15.20
N CYS A 428 5.21 -16.95 15.11
CA CYS A 428 4.26 -16.95 16.23
C CYS A 428 3.87 -18.35 16.69
N MET A 429 3.64 -19.29 15.75
CA MET A 429 3.29 -20.68 16.10
C MET A 429 4.47 -21.40 16.74
N VAL A 430 5.70 -21.19 16.23
CA VAL A 430 6.94 -21.76 16.83
C VAL A 430 7.15 -21.22 18.25
N ASP A 431 6.95 -19.91 18.47
CA ASP A 431 7.04 -19.30 19.81
C ASP A 431 5.96 -19.87 20.76
N LEU A 432 4.72 -20.00 20.30
CA LEU A 432 3.61 -20.57 21.05
C LEU A 432 3.87 -22.04 21.46
N LEU A 433 4.28 -22.88 20.50
CA LEU A 433 4.65 -24.27 20.74
C LEU A 433 5.85 -24.37 21.70
N GLY A 434 6.84 -23.52 21.48
CA GLY A 434 8.02 -23.44 22.31
C GLY A 434 7.72 -23.07 23.74
N ARG A 435 6.92 -22.02 23.98
CA ARG A 435 6.49 -21.62 25.35
C ARG A 435 5.65 -22.70 26.03
N ALA A 436 4.89 -23.47 25.26
CA ALA A 436 4.14 -24.63 25.78
C ALA A 436 5.02 -25.88 26.05
N GLY A 437 6.34 -25.79 25.87
CA GLY A 437 7.27 -26.92 26.09
C GLY A 437 7.25 -28.00 25.00
N ARG A 438 6.56 -27.74 23.89
CA ARG A 438 6.42 -28.70 22.78
C ARG A 438 7.46 -28.43 21.70
N LEU A 439 8.75 -28.51 22.08
CA LEU A 439 9.89 -28.28 21.18
C LEU A 439 9.92 -29.28 20.01
N ASP A 440 9.45 -30.51 20.26
CA ASP A 440 9.23 -31.55 19.25
C ASP A 440 8.35 -31.06 18.09
N LEU A 441 7.16 -30.56 18.43
CA LEU A 441 6.21 -30.04 17.43
C LEU A 441 6.68 -28.73 16.78
N ALA A 442 7.38 -27.87 17.53
CA ALA A 442 7.97 -26.67 16.99
C ALA A 442 9.03 -27.00 15.91
N TRP A 443 9.86 -28.00 16.17
CA TRP A 443 10.85 -28.49 15.22
C TRP A 443 10.20 -29.11 13.97
N GLU A 444 9.21 -30.00 14.17
CA GLU A 444 8.44 -30.60 13.08
C GLU A 444 7.79 -29.53 12.19
N LEU A 445 7.21 -28.49 12.79
CA LEU A 445 6.61 -27.37 12.05
C LEU A 445 7.66 -26.65 11.19
N VAL A 446 8.84 -26.36 11.75
CA VAL A 446 9.94 -25.69 11.03
C VAL A 446 10.46 -26.55 9.89
N MET A 447 10.64 -27.86 10.11
CA MET A 447 11.14 -28.78 9.08
C MET A 447 10.09 -29.08 8.00
N GLY A 448 8.80 -28.99 8.33
CA GLY A 448 7.68 -29.20 7.40
C GLY A 448 7.36 -28.00 6.50
N MET A 449 8.03 -26.85 6.68
CA MET A 449 7.79 -25.65 5.88
C MET A 449 8.19 -25.87 4.42
N THR A 450 7.34 -25.45 3.50
CA THR A 450 7.62 -25.52 2.05
C THR A 450 8.64 -24.48 1.58
N GLN A 451 8.79 -23.40 2.35
CA GLN A 451 9.76 -22.33 2.10
C GLN A 451 10.87 -22.37 3.17
N LYS A 452 12.04 -21.85 2.84
CA LYS A 452 13.14 -21.75 3.81
C LYS A 452 12.73 -20.86 4.99
N PRO A 453 12.86 -21.34 6.25
CA PRO A 453 12.51 -20.57 7.43
C PRO A 453 13.27 -19.24 7.50
N SER A 454 12.58 -18.17 7.91
CA SER A 454 13.21 -16.86 8.11
C SER A 454 14.04 -16.81 9.38
N SER A 455 14.82 -15.73 9.53
CA SER A 455 15.56 -15.45 10.75
C SER A 455 14.67 -15.40 12.00
N ASP A 456 13.43 -14.95 11.85
CA ASP A 456 12.51 -14.78 13.00
C ASP A 456 11.96 -16.14 13.48
N VAL A 457 11.73 -17.07 12.57
CA VAL A 457 11.35 -18.46 12.91
C VAL A 457 12.45 -19.15 13.70
N TRP A 458 13.71 -19.05 13.24
CA TRP A 458 14.86 -19.63 13.94
C TRP A 458 15.11 -18.94 15.29
N ALA A 459 14.91 -17.61 15.37
CA ALA A 459 15.05 -16.87 16.62
C ALA A 459 13.99 -17.27 17.65
N ALA A 460 12.74 -17.49 17.23
CA ALA A 460 11.68 -17.99 18.09
C ALA A 460 12.00 -19.38 18.64
N LEU A 461 12.48 -20.29 17.78
CA LEU A 461 12.90 -21.64 18.19
C LEU A 461 14.07 -21.59 19.17
N LEU A 462 15.11 -20.79 18.88
CA LEU A 462 16.26 -20.59 19.77
C LEU A 462 15.86 -20.05 21.14
N SER A 463 14.94 -19.08 21.15
CA SER A 463 14.42 -18.52 22.40
C SER A 463 13.68 -19.59 23.23
N SER A 464 12.92 -20.46 22.57
CA SER A 464 12.22 -21.56 23.21
C SER A 464 13.16 -22.62 23.76
N CYS A 465 14.20 -23.00 23.01
CA CYS A 465 15.24 -23.93 23.46
C CYS A 465 15.96 -23.42 24.71
N ARG A 466 16.16 -22.09 24.81
CA ARG A 466 16.75 -21.47 26.02
C ARG A 466 15.89 -21.66 27.26
N LEU A 467 14.56 -21.62 27.13
CA LEU A 467 13.64 -21.78 28.27
C LEU A 467 13.68 -23.22 28.84
N TYR A 468 13.87 -24.22 27.99
CA TYR A 468 13.84 -25.63 28.36
C TYR A 468 15.21 -26.31 28.39
N GLY A 469 16.28 -25.57 28.10
CA GLY A 469 17.66 -26.05 28.21
C GLY A 469 18.06 -27.05 27.10
N ASP A 470 17.35 -27.10 25.98
CA ASP A 470 17.72 -27.96 24.85
C ASP A 470 18.88 -27.37 24.06
N VAL A 471 20.08 -27.76 24.43
CA VAL A 471 21.33 -27.27 23.84
C VAL A 471 21.52 -27.78 22.39
N GLN A 472 21.05 -28.98 22.08
CA GLN A 472 21.25 -29.57 20.74
C GLN A 472 20.44 -28.80 19.71
N MET A 473 19.15 -28.63 19.97
CA MET A 473 18.25 -27.86 19.10
C MET A 473 18.63 -26.37 19.06
N ALA A 474 19.05 -25.79 20.19
CA ALA A 474 19.57 -24.41 20.25
C ALA A 474 20.78 -24.21 19.34
N SER A 475 21.72 -25.15 19.34
CA SER A 475 22.91 -25.07 18.49
C SER A 475 22.55 -25.16 17.00
N LEU A 476 21.59 -26.01 16.62
CA LEU A 476 21.11 -26.11 15.24
C LEU A 476 20.42 -24.81 14.79
N ALA A 477 19.51 -24.27 15.62
CA ALA A 477 18.81 -23.01 15.32
C ALA A 477 19.78 -21.83 15.19
N ALA A 478 20.76 -21.74 16.08
CA ALA A 478 21.78 -20.68 16.03
C ALA A 478 22.65 -20.80 14.78
N ASN A 479 23.04 -22.01 14.36
CA ASN A 479 23.81 -22.22 13.14
C ASN A 479 23.05 -21.78 11.90
N GLU A 480 21.75 -22.09 11.81
CA GLU A 480 20.91 -21.63 10.69
C GLU A 480 20.74 -20.11 10.69
N LEU A 481 20.57 -19.48 11.87
CA LEU A 481 20.59 -18.01 11.99
C LEU A 481 21.89 -17.38 11.50
N CYS A 482 23.03 -17.99 11.83
CA CYS A 482 24.33 -17.50 11.39
C CYS A 482 24.52 -17.62 9.87
N LYS A 483 23.95 -18.65 9.22
CA LYS A 483 23.98 -18.79 7.77
C LYS A 483 23.12 -17.75 7.05
N LEU A 484 22.00 -17.35 7.65
CA LEU A 484 21.08 -16.38 7.06
C LEU A 484 21.56 -14.93 7.19
N ASN A 485 22.26 -14.59 8.29
CA ASN A 485 22.69 -13.23 8.61
C ASN A 485 24.12 -13.23 9.16
N ALA A 486 25.10 -13.46 8.31
CA ALA A 486 26.51 -13.58 8.73
C ALA A 486 27.08 -12.31 9.42
N GLU A 487 26.45 -11.14 9.27
CA GLU A 487 27.04 -9.86 9.70
C GLU A 487 26.23 -9.07 10.75
N SER A 488 24.99 -9.43 11.10
CA SER A 488 24.11 -8.42 11.72
C SER A 488 23.34 -8.78 12.99
N ARG A 489 23.43 -9.98 13.58
CA ARG A 489 22.63 -10.29 14.79
C ARG A 489 23.43 -10.88 15.95
N PRO A 490 24.09 -10.03 16.76
CA PRO A 490 24.78 -10.47 17.98
C PRO A 490 23.81 -11.16 18.97
N GLY A 491 22.51 -10.86 18.92
CA GLY A 491 21.49 -11.44 19.78
C GLY A 491 21.38 -12.98 19.71
N ALA A 492 21.56 -13.58 18.53
CA ALA A 492 21.54 -15.03 18.38
C ALA A 492 22.70 -15.71 19.12
N PHE A 493 23.90 -15.15 18.99
CA PHE A 493 25.10 -15.64 19.69
C PHE A 493 24.98 -15.47 21.21
N VAL A 494 24.41 -14.34 21.65
CA VAL A 494 24.14 -14.10 23.07
C VAL A 494 23.12 -15.09 23.62
N ALA A 495 22.03 -15.37 22.87
CA ALA A 495 21.01 -16.34 23.27
C ALA A 495 21.60 -17.75 23.38
N LEU A 496 22.41 -18.19 22.40
CA LEU A 496 23.09 -19.49 22.44
C LEU A 496 24.10 -19.53 23.58
N SER A 497 24.91 -18.47 23.78
CA SER A 497 25.84 -18.38 24.91
C SER A 497 25.15 -18.54 26.27
N ASN A 498 23.96 -17.91 26.42
CA ASN A 498 23.16 -18.03 27.64
C ASN A 498 22.59 -19.44 27.83
N THR A 499 22.17 -20.11 26.74
CA THR A 499 21.68 -21.50 26.78
C THR A 499 22.78 -22.47 27.17
N LEU A 500 23.99 -22.31 26.61
CA LEU A 500 25.17 -23.09 26.99
C LEU A 500 25.56 -22.89 28.43
N ALA A 501 25.56 -21.64 28.91
CA ALA A 501 25.86 -21.30 30.30
C ALA A 501 24.85 -21.93 31.28
N ALA A 502 23.58 -21.87 30.97
CA ALA A 502 22.51 -22.51 31.76
C ALA A 502 22.66 -24.03 31.81
N ALA A 503 23.21 -24.67 30.78
CA ALA A 503 23.50 -26.09 30.71
C ALA A 503 24.89 -26.46 31.29
N GLY A 504 25.62 -25.50 31.86
CA GLY A 504 26.95 -25.72 32.44
C GLY A 504 28.08 -25.96 31.44
N LYS A 505 27.83 -25.72 30.14
CA LYS A 505 28.82 -25.94 29.06
C LYS A 505 29.70 -24.69 28.85
N TRP A 506 30.56 -24.39 29.83
CA TRP A 506 31.37 -23.15 29.91
C TRP A 506 32.43 -23.04 28.80
N ASP A 507 32.98 -24.16 28.31
CA ASP A 507 33.93 -24.17 27.21
C ASP A 507 33.28 -23.62 25.92
N GLY A 508 32.09 -24.09 25.59
CA GLY A 508 31.32 -23.57 24.44
C GLY A 508 30.92 -22.10 24.58
N VAL A 509 30.68 -21.63 25.83
CA VAL A 509 30.43 -20.22 26.10
C VAL A 509 31.67 -19.37 25.76
N SER A 510 32.85 -19.84 26.16
CA SER A 510 34.11 -19.14 25.93
C SER A 510 34.44 -19.05 24.45
N GLU A 511 34.34 -20.17 23.72
CA GLU A 511 34.56 -20.23 22.27
C GLU A 511 33.59 -19.28 21.52
N LEU A 512 32.31 -19.28 21.88
CA LEU A 512 31.30 -18.45 21.23
C LEU A 512 31.58 -16.95 21.46
N ARG A 513 31.96 -16.56 22.67
CA ARG A 513 32.28 -15.17 23.01
C ARG A 513 33.57 -14.69 22.33
N GLU A 514 34.55 -15.56 22.20
CA GLU A 514 35.77 -15.26 21.46
C GLU A 514 35.48 -15.09 19.97
N MET A 515 34.65 -15.95 19.39
CA MET A 515 34.18 -15.80 18.03
C MET A 515 33.43 -14.47 17.79
N MET A 516 32.58 -14.03 18.73
CA MET A 516 31.93 -12.73 18.69
C MET A 516 32.92 -11.57 18.68
N LYS A 517 33.95 -11.64 19.52
CA LYS A 517 35.03 -10.62 19.56
C LYS A 517 35.81 -10.56 18.25
N VAL A 518 36.21 -11.71 17.71
CA VAL A 518 36.97 -11.80 16.45
C VAL A 518 36.17 -11.22 15.30
N ARG A 519 34.83 -11.39 15.30
CA ARG A 519 33.90 -10.84 14.28
C ARG A 519 33.50 -9.39 14.56
N GLY A 520 34.00 -8.73 15.60
CA GLY A 520 33.66 -7.36 15.96
C GLY A 520 32.17 -7.15 16.34
N MET A 521 31.50 -8.23 16.79
CA MET A 521 30.10 -8.18 17.18
C MET A 521 29.97 -7.60 18.59
N SER A 522 29.34 -6.45 18.74
CA SER A 522 28.93 -5.89 20.03
C SER A 522 27.40 -6.01 20.21
N LYS A 523 27.00 -6.26 21.45
CA LYS A 523 25.58 -6.20 21.81
C LYS A 523 25.19 -4.75 22.05
N ASP A 524 24.11 -4.31 21.44
CA ASP A 524 23.51 -3.02 21.77
C ASP A 524 23.07 -2.99 23.24
N THR A 525 23.31 -1.88 23.90
CA THR A 525 22.89 -1.67 25.29
C THR A 525 21.37 -1.66 25.35
N ALA A 526 20.78 -2.51 26.19
CA ALA A 526 19.36 -2.44 26.45
C ALA A 526 19.05 -1.14 27.20
N CYS A 527 18.24 -0.27 26.62
CA CYS A 527 17.76 0.95 27.24
C CYS A 527 16.27 0.81 27.55
N SER A 528 15.86 1.17 28.76
CA SER A 528 14.47 1.42 29.09
C SER A 528 14.27 2.94 29.19
N TRP A 529 13.27 3.46 28.49
CA TRP A 529 12.95 4.88 28.53
C TRP A 529 11.77 5.09 29.45
N VAL A 530 11.93 5.96 30.44
CA VAL A 530 10.81 6.54 31.18
C VAL A 530 10.49 7.84 30.46
N GLY A 531 9.20 8.06 30.13
CA GLY A 531 8.78 9.26 29.39
C GLY A 531 9.27 10.53 30.11
N ASN A 532 10.11 11.31 29.45
CA ASN A 532 10.44 12.66 29.91
C ASN A 532 9.32 13.58 29.45
N ASP A 533 8.72 14.30 30.40
CA ASP A 533 7.73 15.36 30.20
C ASP A 533 8.30 16.50 29.34
N VAL A 534 8.23 16.36 28.04
CA VAL A 534 8.43 17.47 27.12
C VAL A 534 7.05 18.05 26.81
N VAL A 535 6.67 19.06 27.59
CA VAL A 535 5.41 19.79 27.40
C VAL A 535 5.53 20.64 26.13
N TYR A 536 5.04 20.11 25.01
CA TYR A 536 4.75 20.95 23.85
C TYR A 536 3.37 21.57 24.04
N ASN A 537 3.34 22.89 24.31
CA ASN A 537 2.10 23.63 24.27
C ASN A 537 1.61 23.74 22.81
N VAL A 538 0.78 22.79 22.39
CA VAL A 538 0.01 22.87 21.14
C VAL A 538 -1.16 23.82 21.41
N SER A 539 -0.90 25.13 21.31
CA SER A 539 -1.91 26.15 21.56
C SER A 539 -3.05 26.04 20.55
N SER A 540 -4.26 25.96 21.10
CA SER A 540 -5.49 26.11 20.32
C SER A 540 -5.64 27.60 19.95
N SER A 541 -5.31 27.98 18.72
CA SER A 541 -5.78 29.22 18.09
C SER A 541 -7.02 28.93 17.25
#